data_d794d6359ce0200333af689bc7542f2e
#
_entry.id   d794d6359ce0200333af689bc7542f2e
#
_cell.length_a   1.000
_cell.length_b   1.000
_cell.length_c   1.000
_cell.angle_alpha   90.00
_cell.angle_beta   90.00
_cell.angle_gamma   90.00
#
_symmetry.space_group_name_H-M   'P 1'
#
loop_
_entity.id
_entity.type
_entity.pdbx_description
1 polymer ?
#
loop_
_entity_poly.entity_id
_entity_poly.type
_entity_poly.pdbx_seq_one_letter_code
_entity_poly.pdbx_strand_id
1 'polypeptide(L)'
;MFGYIYVNEQELKLREYTAYRSFYCGLCRNLYQRYGRTAQMMLNYDLTFLAILLTGLYESETKVEERRCILHPLNRHKSAENDAISYAADMCVLLSYHKLKDDWTDEHSIIGASGAALLKKSCKELMQRYPRQGKAIEENIRLLGEAEKEQKKDIDYVAGLTGHFLGEIFVWKEDVWQEDLRQMGFYLGKFVYLMDALEDLPKDRKKKNYNLFLD
;
A
#
# COMPACT_ATOMS: atom_id res chain seq x y z
N MET A 1 8.16 4.09 1.31
CA MET A 1 7.59 2.93 2.05
C MET A 1 6.83 1.91 1.20
N PHE A 2 6.52 2.08 -0.07
CA PHE A 2 5.80 1.11 -0.92
C PHE A 2 6.51 0.96 -2.26
N GLY A 3 6.33 -0.19 -2.93
CA GLY A 3 6.90 -0.46 -4.24
C GLY A 3 8.00 -1.53 -4.24
N TYR A 4 8.18 -2.23 -3.13
CA TYR A 4 9.20 -3.27 -2.99
C TYR A 4 8.77 -4.63 -3.53
N ILE A 5 7.44 -4.87 -3.67
CA ILE A 5 6.92 -6.15 -4.10
C ILE A 5 6.49 -6.05 -5.55
N TYR A 6 7.41 -6.29 -6.45
CA TYR A 6 7.14 -6.33 -7.89
C TYR A 6 7.58 -7.67 -8.49
N VAL A 7 6.95 -8.01 -9.59
CA VAL A 7 7.27 -9.26 -10.29
C VAL A 7 8.54 -9.12 -11.11
N ASN A 8 9.35 -10.17 -11.16
CA ASN A 8 10.43 -10.26 -12.13
C ASN A 8 9.82 -10.63 -13.50
N GLU A 9 9.59 -9.64 -14.35
CA GLU A 9 8.92 -9.81 -15.65
C GLU A 9 9.66 -10.79 -16.56
N GLN A 10 11.00 -10.91 -16.43
CA GLN A 10 11.80 -11.78 -17.25
C GLN A 10 11.62 -13.27 -16.91
N GLU A 11 11.21 -13.57 -15.69
CA GLU A 11 10.98 -14.92 -15.20
C GLU A 11 9.53 -15.40 -15.38
N LEU A 12 8.61 -14.49 -15.75
CA LEU A 12 7.21 -14.84 -15.92
C LEU A 12 6.93 -15.38 -17.33
N LYS A 13 6.12 -16.43 -17.40
CA LYS A 13 5.50 -16.83 -18.66
C LYS A 13 4.56 -15.73 -19.15
N LEU A 14 4.42 -15.56 -20.45
CA LEU A 14 3.56 -14.53 -21.05
C LEU A 14 2.13 -14.54 -20.48
N ARG A 15 1.57 -15.72 -20.21
CA ARG A 15 0.24 -15.84 -19.60
C ARG A 15 0.18 -15.31 -18.16
N GLU A 16 1.23 -15.53 -17.39
CA GLU A 16 1.35 -15.10 -15.99
C GLU A 16 1.53 -13.58 -15.93
N TYR A 17 2.38 -13.04 -16.78
CA TYR A 17 2.54 -11.60 -16.95
C TYR A 17 1.24 -10.92 -17.40
N THR A 18 0.51 -11.52 -18.34
CA THR A 18 -0.79 -11.00 -18.78
C THR A 18 -1.81 -11.01 -17.66
N ALA A 19 -1.85 -12.07 -16.84
CA ALA A 19 -2.70 -12.15 -15.67
C ALA A 19 -2.32 -11.06 -14.64
N TYR A 20 -1.05 -10.96 -14.26
CA TYR A 20 -0.55 -9.93 -13.35
C TYR A 20 -0.93 -8.52 -13.83
N ARG A 21 -0.68 -8.21 -15.10
CA ARG A 21 -1.04 -6.93 -15.69
C ARG A 21 -2.55 -6.65 -15.67
N SER A 22 -3.37 -7.67 -15.78
CA SER A 22 -4.82 -7.48 -15.68
C SER A 22 -5.26 -7.04 -14.30
N PHE A 23 -4.63 -7.54 -13.23
CA PHE A 23 -4.85 -7.08 -11.86
C PHE A 23 -4.34 -5.66 -11.62
N TYR A 24 -3.15 -5.34 -12.09
CA TYR A 24 -2.59 -3.99 -12.02
C TYR A 24 -3.48 -2.97 -12.73
N CYS A 25 -3.93 -3.26 -13.94
CA CYS A 25 -4.88 -2.42 -14.67
C CYS A 25 -6.25 -2.36 -13.99
N GLY A 26 -6.69 -3.45 -13.37
CA GLY A 26 -7.92 -3.53 -12.60
C GLY A 26 -7.89 -2.61 -11.37
N LEU A 27 -6.80 -2.68 -10.61
CA LEU A 27 -6.59 -1.82 -9.45
C LEU A 27 -6.50 -0.35 -9.86
N CYS A 28 -5.72 -0.03 -10.91
CA CYS A 28 -5.62 1.31 -11.49
C CYS A 28 -6.98 1.91 -11.84
N ARG A 29 -7.81 1.11 -12.51
CA ARG A 29 -9.16 1.52 -12.91
C ARG A 29 -10.09 1.69 -11.72
N ASN A 30 -10.05 0.77 -10.76
CA ASN A 30 -10.88 0.82 -9.56
C ASN A 30 -10.58 2.09 -8.75
N LEU A 31 -9.29 2.43 -8.57
CA LEU A 31 -8.85 3.68 -7.94
C LEU A 31 -9.41 4.91 -8.68
N TYR A 32 -9.28 4.94 -10.01
CA TYR A 32 -9.79 6.07 -10.79
C TYR A 32 -11.31 6.24 -10.69
N GLN A 33 -12.06 5.15 -10.85
CA GLN A 33 -13.52 5.20 -10.89
C GLN A 33 -14.14 5.57 -9.55
N ARG A 34 -13.55 5.11 -8.44
CA ARG A 34 -14.10 5.31 -7.09
C ARG A 34 -13.54 6.55 -6.40
N TYR A 35 -12.30 6.91 -6.68
CA TYR A 35 -11.56 7.93 -5.90
C TYR A 35 -10.89 9.00 -6.77
N GLY A 36 -11.01 8.90 -8.09
CA GLY A 36 -10.49 9.89 -9.03
C GLY A 36 -9.00 9.77 -9.34
N ARG A 37 -8.48 10.77 -10.07
CA ARG A 37 -7.10 10.74 -10.59
C ARG A 37 -6.04 10.75 -9.51
N THR A 38 -6.24 11.47 -8.43
CA THR A 38 -5.28 11.52 -7.32
C THR A 38 -5.02 10.12 -6.76
N ALA A 39 -6.08 9.35 -6.49
CA ALA A 39 -5.95 7.97 -6.03
C ALA A 39 -5.30 7.07 -7.10
N GLN A 40 -5.64 7.26 -8.38
CA GLN A 40 -5.02 6.52 -9.48
C GLN A 40 -3.50 6.70 -9.53
N MET A 41 -3.00 7.90 -9.25
CA MET A 41 -1.56 8.19 -9.21
C MET A 41 -0.84 7.52 -8.03
N MET A 42 -1.58 7.06 -7.04
CA MET A 42 -1.03 6.36 -5.86
C MET A 42 -0.98 4.83 -6.06
N LEU A 43 -1.32 4.35 -7.27
CA LEU A 43 -1.21 2.94 -7.63
C LEU A 43 0.21 2.43 -7.35
N ASN A 44 0.30 1.28 -6.67
CA ASN A 44 1.57 0.63 -6.38
C ASN A 44 1.51 -0.88 -6.58
N TYR A 45 2.67 -1.50 -6.61
CA TYR A 45 2.81 -2.93 -6.86
C TYR A 45 2.42 -3.78 -5.64
N ASP A 46 2.66 -3.28 -4.43
CA ASP A 46 2.39 -4.03 -3.19
C ASP A 46 0.90 -4.31 -3.03
N LEU A 47 0.04 -3.32 -3.33
CA LEU A 47 -1.41 -3.50 -3.30
C LEU A 47 -1.93 -4.34 -4.50
N THR A 48 -1.20 -4.35 -5.61
CA THR A 48 -1.47 -5.30 -6.70
C THR A 48 -1.19 -6.73 -6.24
N PHE A 49 -0.08 -6.95 -5.55
CA PHE A 49 0.22 -8.23 -4.93
C PHE A 49 -0.86 -8.66 -3.93
N LEU A 50 -1.28 -7.76 -3.04
CA LEU A 50 -2.37 -8.03 -2.10
C LEU A 50 -3.66 -8.45 -2.82
N ALA A 51 -4.04 -7.73 -3.89
CA ALA A 51 -5.22 -8.07 -4.68
C ALA A 51 -5.14 -9.48 -5.31
N ILE A 52 -3.98 -9.85 -5.84
CA ILE A 52 -3.74 -11.18 -6.43
C ILE A 52 -3.79 -12.25 -5.34
N LEU A 53 -3.09 -12.04 -4.22
CA LEU A 53 -3.05 -12.97 -3.11
C LEU A 53 -4.46 -13.27 -2.58
N LEU A 54 -5.22 -12.22 -2.26
CA LEU A 54 -6.58 -12.38 -1.73
C LEU A 54 -7.54 -12.99 -2.76
N THR A 55 -7.37 -12.65 -4.05
CA THR A 55 -8.18 -13.28 -5.11
C THR A 55 -7.94 -14.79 -5.17
N GLY A 56 -6.67 -15.22 -5.11
CA GLY A 56 -6.32 -16.63 -5.15
C GLY A 56 -6.76 -17.38 -3.89
N LEU A 57 -6.55 -16.78 -2.72
CA LEU A 57 -6.86 -17.40 -1.44
C LEU A 57 -8.37 -17.57 -1.21
N TYR A 58 -9.15 -16.56 -1.61
CA TYR A 58 -10.62 -16.57 -1.46
C TYR A 58 -11.36 -17.06 -2.72
N GLU A 59 -10.62 -17.54 -3.73
CA GLU A 59 -11.19 -18.01 -5.01
C GLU A 59 -12.23 -17.05 -5.58
N SER A 60 -11.95 -15.74 -5.46
CA SER A 60 -12.89 -14.69 -5.83
C SER A 60 -13.19 -14.71 -7.32
N GLU A 61 -14.48 -14.81 -7.67
CA GLU A 61 -14.91 -14.74 -9.07
C GLU A 61 -14.40 -13.45 -9.71
N THR A 62 -13.61 -13.59 -10.78
CA THR A 62 -12.92 -12.46 -11.41
C THR A 62 -13.41 -12.25 -12.82
N LYS A 63 -13.98 -11.07 -13.08
CA LYS A 63 -14.34 -10.63 -14.43
C LYS A 63 -13.14 -9.97 -15.08
N VAL A 64 -12.80 -10.36 -16.30
CA VAL A 64 -11.72 -9.76 -17.07
C VAL A 64 -12.27 -9.17 -18.35
N GLU A 65 -12.09 -7.87 -18.54
CA GLU A 65 -12.58 -7.15 -19.71
C GLU A 65 -11.43 -6.43 -20.44
N GLU A 66 -11.49 -6.38 -21.75
CA GLU A 66 -10.58 -5.58 -22.56
C GLU A 66 -11.11 -4.16 -22.71
N ARG A 67 -10.33 -3.19 -22.23
CA ARG A 67 -10.71 -1.77 -22.28
C ARG A 67 -9.57 -0.88 -22.72
N ARG A 68 -9.91 0.28 -23.29
CA ARG A 68 -8.94 1.35 -23.55
C ARG A 68 -8.54 2.00 -22.23
N CYS A 69 -7.25 2.22 -22.04
CA CYS A 69 -6.71 2.93 -20.90
C CYS A 69 -6.52 4.40 -21.22
N ILE A 70 -6.95 5.30 -20.32
CA ILE A 70 -6.77 6.75 -20.50
C ILE A 70 -5.27 7.12 -20.51
N LEU A 71 -4.45 6.38 -19.75
CA LEU A 71 -2.99 6.60 -19.71
C LEU A 71 -2.27 5.98 -20.92
N HIS A 72 -2.88 4.98 -21.58
CA HIS A 72 -2.32 4.27 -22.74
C HIS A 72 -3.39 4.15 -23.84
N PRO A 73 -3.79 5.26 -24.50
CA PRO A 73 -4.96 5.28 -25.37
C PRO A 73 -4.84 4.45 -26.63
N LEU A 74 -3.61 4.13 -27.04
CA LEU A 74 -3.33 3.37 -28.27
C LEU A 74 -3.56 1.87 -28.11
N ASN A 75 -3.53 1.35 -26.86
CA ASN A 75 -3.62 -0.08 -26.61
C ASN A 75 -4.86 -0.42 -25.76
N ARG A 76 -5.46 -1.57 -26.06
CA ARG A 76 -6.44 -2.18 -25.16
C ARG A 76 -5.70 -3.03 -24.12
N HIS A 77 -6.10 -2.93 -22.86
CA HIS A 77 -5.56 -3.70 -21.77
C HIS A 77 -6.64 -4.55 -21.12
N LYS A 78 -6.29 -5.75 -20.75
CA LYS A 78 -7.13 -6.59 -19.87
C LYS A 78 -7.16 -5.95 -18.49
N SER A 79 -8.35 -5.86 -17.91
CA SER A 79 -8.61 -5.28 -16.59
C SER A 79 -9.44 -6.27 -15.81
N ALA A 80 -8.89 -6.79 -14.71
CA ALA A 80 -9.58 -7.67 -13.80
C ALA A 80 -10.47 -6.85 -12.83
N GLU A 81 -11.59 -7.41 -12.42
CA GLU A 81 -12.53 -6.79 -11.48
C GLU A 81 -13.09 -7.84 -10.53
N ASN A 82 -12.92 -7.64 -9.22
CA ASN A 82 -13.50 -8.43 -8.15
C ASN A 82 -13.44 -7.67 -6.81
N ASP A 83 -13.96 -8.29 -5.74
CA ASP A 83 -14.02 -7.67 -4.42
C ASP A 83 -12.63 -7.50 -3.77
N ALA A 84 -11.69 -8.41 -4.03
CA ALA A 84 -10.33 -8.31 -3.51
C ALA A 84 -9.57 -7.11 -4.12
N ILE A 85 -9.76 -6.84 -5.42
CA ILE A 85 -9.24 -5.65 -6.09
C ILE A 85 -9.87 -4.38 -5.49
N SER A 86 -11.16 -4.42 -5.20
CA SER A 86 -11.87 -3.29 -4.58
C SER A 86 -11.36 -3.02 -3.17
N TYR A 87 -11.13 -4.07 -2.36
CA TYR A 87 -10.50 -3.96 -1.06
C TYR A 87 -9.06 -3.39 -1.14
N ALA A 88 -8.23 -3.91 -2.04
CA ALA A 88 -6.88 -3.40 -2.25
C ALA A 88 -6.86 -1.92 -2.66
N ALA A 89 -7.84 -1.48 -3.47
CA ALA A 89 -8.01 -0.07 -3.82
C ALA A 89 -8.37 0.79 -2.59
N ASP A 90 -9.25 0.29 -1.70
CA ASP A 90 -9.62 0.96 -0.47
C ASP A 90 -8.40 1.12 0.45
N MET A 91 -7.60 0.08 0.61
CA MET A 91 -6.35 0.12 1.39
C MET A 91 -5.32 1.05 0.77
N CYS A 92 -5.21 1.07 -0.57
CA CYS A 92 -4.33 2.01 -1.27
C CYS A 92 -4.68 3.47 -0.94
N VAL A 93 -5.96 3.83 -0.92
CA VAL A 93 -6.40 5.19 -0.58
C VAL A 93 -6.11 5.54 0.87
N LEU A 94 -6.37 4.63 1.82
CA LEU A 94 -6.05 4.83 3.23
C LEU A 94 -4.57 5.11 3.44
N LEU A 95 -3.70 4.26 2.92
CA LEU A 95 -2.24 4.39 3.04
C LEU A 95 -1.72 5.65 2.36
N SER A 96 -2.23 5.94 1.15
CA SER A 96 -1.81 7.13 0.39
C SER A 96 -2.21 8.43 1.07
N TYR A 97 -3.40 8.50 1.68
CA TYR A 97 -3.81 9.67 2.44
C TYR A 97 -2.85 9.97 3.59
N HIS A 98 -2.50 8.96 4.37
CA HIS A 98 -1.60 9.13 5.50
C HIS A 98 -0.19 9.51 5.06
N LYS A 99 0.32 8.88 3.99
CA LYS A 99 1.61 9.24 3.39
C LYS A 99 1.63 10.70 2.91
N LEU A 100 0.62 11.14 2.16
CA LEU A 100 0.55 12.52 1.66
C LEU A 100 0.43 13.54 2.80
N LYS A 101 -0.23 13.16 3.90
CA LYS A 101 -0.31 13.99 5.10
C LYS A 101 1.05 14.10 5.79
N ASP A 102 1.80 13.02 5.86
CA ASP A 102 3.14 12.95 6.41
C ASP A 102 4.13 13.80 5.59
N ASP A 103 4.15 13.62 4.27
CA ASP A 103 4.94 14.44 3.33
C ASP A 103 4.66 15.95 3.48
N TRP A 104 3.42 16.34 3.81
CA TRP A 104 3.10 17.73 4.12
C TRP A 104 3.66 18.17 5.47
N THR A 105 3.57 17.34 6.49
CA THR A 105 4.00 17.68 7.84
C THR A 105 5.52 17.82 7.92
N ASP A 106 6.25 16.92 7.26
CA ASP A 106 7.71 16.83 7.37
C ASP A 106 8.44 17.67 6.31
N GLU A 107 7.96 17.68 5.08
CA GLU A 107 8.64 18.31 3.96
C GLU A 107 7.91 19.59 3.46
N HIS A 108 6.78 19.96 4.05
CA HIS A 108 5.91 21.06 3.58
C HIS A 108 5.53 20.93 2.10
N SER A 109 5.35 19.70 1.62
CA SER A 109 5.03 19.41 0.23
C SER A 109 3.64 19.91 -0.14
N ILE A 110 3.54 20.91 -1.03
CA ILE A 110 2.26 21.44 -1.53
C ILE A 110 1.47 20.32 -2.24
N ILE A 111 2.16 19.40 -2.91
CA ILE A 111 1.54 18.25 -3.56
C ILE A 111 0.95 17.31 -2.49
N GLY A 112 1.68 17.09 -1.39
CA GLY A 112 1.20 16.32 -0.23
C GLY A 112 -0.08 16.93 0.33
N ALA A 113 -0.07 18.23 0.62
CA ALA A 113 -1.24 18.94 1.16
C ALA A 113 -2.47 18.86 0.25
N SER A 114 -2.30 19.14 -1.05
CA SER A 114 -3.40 19.13 -2.01
C SER A 114 -3.95 17.71 -2.24
N GLY A 115 -3.05 16.72 -2.36
CA GLY A 115 -3.43 15.31 -2.50
C GLY A 115 -4.17 14.79 -1.28
N ALA A 116 -3.68 15.07 -0.07
CA ALA A 116 -4.35 14.71 1.17
C ALA A 116 -5.74 15.37 1.29
N ALA A 117 -5.88 16.65 0.93
CA ALA A 117 -7.17 17.34 0.93
C ALA A 117 -8.20 16.65 0.00
N LEU A 118 -7.78 16.22 -1.18
CA LEU A 118 -8.65 15.53 -2.14
C LEU A 118 -9.09 14.14 -1.65
N LEU A 119 -8.23 13.42 -0.93
CA LEU A 119 -8.53 12.08 -0.43
C LEU A 119 -9.19 12.09 0.96
N LYS A 120 -9.24 13.22 1.66
CA LYS A 120 -9.72 13.34 3.05
C LYS A 120 -11.11 12.76 3.27
N LYS A 121 -12.05 13.08 2.37
CA LYS A 121 -13.43 12.59 2.47
C LYS A 121 -13.48 11.06 2.33
N SER A 122 -12.84 10.54 1.29
CA SER A 122 -12.77 9.11 1.03
C SER A 122 -12.08 8.36 2.18
N CYS A 123 -10.97 8.90 2.69
CA CYS A 123 -10.30 8.33 3.86
C CYS A 123 -11.22 8.23 5.06
N LYS A 124 -11.99 9.30 5.39
CA LYS A 124 -12.92 9.29 6.51
C LYS A 124 -14.00 8.20 6.35
N GLU A 125 -14.56 8.03 5.15
CA GLU A 125 -15.54 6.98 4.84
C GLU A 125 -14.94 5.58 4.96
N LEU A 126 -13.70 5.40 4.49
CA LEU A 126 -12.98 4.14 4.58
C LEU A 126 -12.59 3.78 6.02
N MET A 127 -12.18 4.74 6.84
CA MET A 127 -11.94 4.53 8.26
C MET A 127 -13.18 4.02 9.01
N GLN A 128 -14.38 4.44 8.59
CA GLN A 128 -15.64 3.91 9.13
C GLN A 128 -15.96 2.51 8.62
N ARG A 129 -15.62 2.19 7.38
CA ARG A 129 -15.84 0.88 6.76
C ARG A 129 -14.85 -0.16 7.26
N TYR A 130 -13.60 0.24 7.50
CA TYR A 130 -12.48 -0.61 7.91
C TYR A 130 -11.86 -0.11 9.21
N PRO A 131 -12.60 -0.13 10.34
CA PRO A 131 -12.15 0.49 11.59
C PRO A 131 -10.90 -0.19 12.18
N ARG A 132 -10.74 -1.49 11.98
CA ARG A 132 -9.57 -2.25 12.44
C ARG A 132 -8.30 -1.82 11.70
N GLN A 133 -8.32 -1.79 10.37
CA GLN A 133 -7.20 -1.36 9.53
C GLN A 133 -6.88 0.12 9.75
N GLY A 134 -7.91 0.97 9.80
CA GLY A 134 -7.75 2.39 10.05
C GLY A 134 -7.07 2.67 11.40
N LYS A 135 -7.53 2.02 12.47
CA LYS A 135 -6.92 2.14 13.80
C LYS A 135 -5.46 1.67 13.80
N ALA A 136 -5.16 0.55 13.14
CA ALA A 136 -3.80 0.04 13.06
C ALA A 136 -2.86 1.02 12.35
N ILE A 137 -3.31 1.67 11.27
CA ILE A 137 -2.53 2.69 10.55
C ILE A 137 -2.27 3.91 11.46
N GLU A 138 -3.30 4.45 12.10
CA GLU A 138 -3.16 5.63 12.98
C GLU A 138 -2.22 5.35 14.15
N GLU A 139 -2.35 4.17 14.77
CA GLU A 139 -1.49 3.77 15.88
C GLU A 139 -0.04 3.57 15.44
N ASN A 140 0.20 2.97 14.28
CA ASN A 140 1.54 2.85 13.72
C ASN A 140 2.21 4.22 13.52
N ILE A 141 1.50 5.16 12.89
CA ILE A 141 2.03 6.52 12.67
C ILE A 141 2.38 7.19 14.00
N ARG A 142 1.52 7.09 15.00
CA ARG A 142 1.78 7.64 16.34
C ARG A 142 3.02 7.03 16.98
N LEU A 143 3.11 5.70 17.01
CA LEU A 143 4.21 4.97 17.65
C LEU A 143 5.54 5.14 16.92
N LEU A 144 5.54 5.19 15.58
CA LEU A 144 6.74 5.53 14.80
C LEU A 144 7.23 6.94 15.12
N GLY A 145 6.34 7.93 15.15
CA GLY A 145 6.72 9.30 15.52
C GLY A 145 7.23 9.41 16.97
N GLU A 146 6.79 8.57 17.90
CA GLU A 146 7.34 8.48 19.25
C GLU A 146 8.74 7.84 19.23
N ALA A 147 8.91 6.73 18.52
CA ALA A 147 10.20 6.06 18.37
C ALA A 147 11.27 6.96 17.71
N GLU A 148 10.89 7.77 16.73
CA GLU A 148 11.76 8.76 16.11
C GLU A 148 12.21 9.86 17.10
N LYS A 149 11.27 10.40 17.88
CA LYS A 149 11.57 11.41 18.91
C LYS A 149 12.50 10.87 19.99
N GLU A 150 12.29 9.62 20.38
CA GLU A 150 13.12 8.92 21.36
C GLU A 150 14.46 8.42 20.78
N GLN A 151 14.70 8.60 19.47
CA GLN A 151 15.85 8.06 18.75
C GLN A 151 16.06 6.56 19.01
N LYS A 152 14.97 5.81 18.99
CA LYS A 152 14.94 4.39 19.36
C LYS A 152 15.69 3.53 18.36
N LYS A 153 16.58 2.66 18.84
CA LYS A 153 17.46 1.80 18.01
C LYS A 153 17.09 0.33 18.05
N ASP A 154 15.99 -0.02 18.68
CA ASP A 154 15.48 -1.40 18.72
C ASP A 154 14.85 -1.76 17.37
N ILE A 155 15.61 -2.48 16.54
CA ILE A 155 15.23 -2.87 15.17
C ILE A 155 13.94 -3.68 15.17
N ASP A 156 13.82 -4.64 16.07
CA ASP A 156 12.65 -5.52 16.13
C ASP A 156 11.39 -4.77 16.53
N TYR A 157 11.51 -3.86 17.49
CA TYR A 157 10.41 -3.03 17.92
C TYR A 157 9.96 -2.08 16.80
N VAL A 158 10.88 -1.26 16.26
CA VAL A 158 10.53 -0.20 15.30
C VAL A 158 10.01 -0.78 13.99
N ALA A 159 10.71 -1.77 13.41
CA ALA A 159 10.22 -2.45 12.21
C ALA A 159 8.93 -3.24 12.48
N GLY A 160 8.78 -3.78 13.71
CA GLY A 160 7.57 -4.47 14.13
C GLY A 160 6.32 -3.60 14.11
N LEU A 161 6.43 -2.29 14.36
CA LEU A 161 5.30 -1.36 14.28
C LEU A 161 4.69 -1.39 12.87
N THR A 162 5.53 -1.25 11.83
CA THR A 162 5.09 -1.36 10.44
C THR A 162 4.57 -2.76 10.11
N GLY A 163 5.18 -3.79 10.69
CA GLY A 163 4.69 -5.16 10.60
C GLY A 163 3.25 -5.31 11.11
N HIS A 164 2.95 -4.77 12.27
CA HIS A 164 1.62 -4.89 12.88
C HIS A 164 0.52 -4.26 12.02
N PHE A 165 0.70 -3.03 11.54
CA PHE A 165 -0.35 -2.42 10.74
C PHE A 165 -0.52 -3.10 9.38
N LEU A 166 0.59 -3.54 8.73
CA LEU A 166 0.50 -4.24 7.47
C LEU A 166 -0.14 -5.62 7.64
N GLY A 167 0.11 -6.29 8.77
CA GLY A 167 -0.61 -7.51 9.16
C GLY A 167 -2.12 -7.30 9.16
N GLU A 168 -2.60 -6.20 9.75
CA GLU A 168 -4.04 -5.88 9.78
C GLU A 168 -4.61 -5.54 8.39
N ILE A 169 -3.81 -4.96 7.50
CA ILE A 169 -4.21 -4.71 6.10
C ILE A 169 -4.32 -6.01 5.31
N PHE A 170 -3.46 -6.99 5.56
CA PHE A 170 -3.53 -8.27 4.88
C PHE A 170 -4.76 -9.08 5.29
N VAL A 171 -5.24 -8.94 6.51
CA VAL A 171 -6.47 -9.57 6.98
C VAL A 171 -7.69 -8.84 6.41
N TRP A 172 -8.17 -9.29 5.27
CA TRP A 172 -9.41 -8.77 4.66
C TRP A 172 -10.63 -9.19 5.46
N LYS A 173 -10.72 -10.50 5.81
CA LYS A 173 -11.83 -11.09 6.56
C LYS A 173 -11.31 -11.77 7.83
N GLU A 174 -12.11 -11.74 8.88
CA GLU A 174 -11.81 -12.45 10.13
C GLU A 174 -12.33 -13.87 10.04
N ASP A 175 -11.56 -14.75 9.40
CA ASP A 175 -11.89 -16.15 9.12
C ASP A 175 -10.68 -17.07 9.37
N VAL A 176 -10.70 -18.27 8.80
CA VAL A 176 -9.63 -19.27 8.98
C VAL A 176 -8.26 -18.81 8.52
N TRP A 177 -8.17 -17.82 7.61
CA TRP A 177 -6.95 -17.30 7.05
C TRP A 177 -6.37 -16.11 7.83
N GLN A 178 -7.12 -15.58 8.80
CA GLN A 178 -6.75 -14.33 9.46
C GLN A 178 -5.36 -14.36 10.09
N GLU A 179 -4.97 -15.48 10.73
CA GLU A 179 -3.69 -15.56 11.43
C GLU A 179 -2.53 -15.67 10.44
N ASP A 180 -2.65 -16.50 9.41
CA ASP A 180 -1.61 -16.66 8.38
C ASP A 180 -1.41 -15.36 7.59
N LEU A 181 -2.51 -14.68 7.22
CA LEU A 181 -2.46 -13.39 6.54
C LEU A 181 -1.84 -12.31 7.43
N ARG A 182 -2.17 -12.30 8.73
CA ARG A 182 -1.58 -11.35 9.70
C ARG A 182 -0.07 -11.57 9.83
N GLN A 183 0.37 -12.80 9.97
CA GLN A 183 1.80 -13.12 10.04
C GLN A 183 2.52 -12.77 8.74
N MET A 184 1.94 -13.11 7.58
CA MET A 184 2.52 -12.75 6.29
C MET A 184 2.67 -11.24 6.15
N GLY A 185 1.62 -10.48 6.44
CA GLY A 185 1.66 -9.01 6.41
C GLY A 185 2.65 -8.45 7.43
N PHE A 186 2.75 -9.04 8.62
CA PHE A 186 3.69 -8.62 9.66
C PHE A 186 5.14 -8.72 9.19
N TYR A 187 5.57 -9.88 8.69
CA TYR A 187 6.95 -10.05 8.23
C TYR A 187 7.25 -9.22 6.98
N LEU A 188 6.28 -9.08 6.10
CA LEU A 188 6.41 -8.23 4.95
C LEU A 188 6.54 -6.75 5.33
N GLY A 189 5.77 -6.30 6.30
CA GLY A 189 5.85 -4.93 6.82
C GLY A 189 7.20 -4.63 7.47
N LYS A 190 7.74 -5.57 8.26
CA LYS A 190 9.11 -5.45 8.77
C LYS A 190 10.14 -5.33 7.65
N PHE A 191 10.04 -6.20 6.65
CA PHE A 191 10.94 -6.17 5.49
C PHE A 191 10.89 -4.83 4.75
N VAL A 192 9.68 -4.36 4.43
CA VAL A 192 9.47 -3.09 3.71
C VAL A 192 10.05 -1.92 4.51
N TYR A 193 9.81 -1.86 5.82
CA TYR A 193 10.36 -0.81 6.67
C TYR A 193 11.90 -0.80 6.67
N LEU A 194 12.53 -1.97 6.82
CA LEU A 194 13.98 -2.08 6.84
C LEU A 194 14.62 -1.71 5.50
N MET A 195 13.98 -2.11 4.39
CA MET A 195 14.45 -1.74 3.04
C MET A 195 14.35 -0.22 2.81
N ASP A 196 13.24 0.39 3.20
CA ASP A 196 13.01 1.84 3.13
C ASP A 196 14.05 2.61 3.95
N ALA A 197 14.29 2.20 5.20
CA ALA A 197 15.31 2.79 6.05
C ALA A 197 16.73 2.66 5.47
N LEU A 198 17.04 1.54 4.80
CA LEU A 198 18.33 1.33 4.12
C LEU A 198 18.49 2.22 2.88
N GLU A 199 17.45 2.34 2.07
CA GLU A 199 17.47 3.20 0.88
C GLU A 199 17.58 4.68 1.25
N ASP A 200 16.88 5.10 2.31
CA ASP A 200 16.91 6.50 2.78
C ASP A 200 18.16 6.85 3.60
N LEU A 201 18.99 5.88 3.96
CA LEU A 201 20.18 6.08 4.81
C LEU A 201 21.11 7.23 4.34
N PRO A 202 21.48 7.37 3.05
CA PRO A 202 22.32 8.46 2.58
C PRO A 202 21.64 9.84 2.71
N LYS A 203 20.34 9.89 2.46
CA LYS A 203 19.51 11.11 2.55
C LYS A 203 19.36 11.55 4.00
N ASP A 204 19.03 10.62 4.89
CA ASP A 204 18.80 10.89 6.30
C ASP A 204 20.09 11.31 7.02
N ARG A 205 21.21 10.67 6.72
CA ARG A 205 22.53 11.11 7.20
C ARG A 205 22.82 12.56 6.81
N LYS A 206 22.52 12.94 5.56
CA LYS A 206 22.78 14.30 5.07
C LYS A 206 21.84 15.32 5.72
N LYS A 207 20.57 14.96 5.93
CA LYS A 207 19.55 15.83 6.53
C LYS A 207 19.57 15.80 8.06
N LYS A 208 20.33 14.91 8.67
CA LYS A 208 20.33 14.62 10.12
C LYS A 208 18.94 14.19 10.63
N ASN A 209 18.21 13.47 9.81
CA ASN A 209 16.95 12.88 10.19
C ASN A 209 17.19 11.58 10.97
N TYR A 210 16.17 11.17 11.73
CA TYR A 210 16.19 9.84 12.32
C TYR A 210 16.24 8.75 11.24
N ASN A 211 17.11 7.79 11.47
CA ASN A 211 17.10 6.54 10.73
C ASN A 211 17.63 5.43 11.66
N LEU A 212 16.97 4.30 11.63
CA LEU A 212 17.25 3.16 12.50
C LEU A 212 18.70 2.67 12.42
N PHE A 213 19.36 2.84 11.27
CA PHE A 213 20.73 2.40 10.99
C PHE A 213 21.80 3.49 11.17
N LEU A 214 21.40 4.70 11.57
CA LEU A 214 22.35 5.78 11.89
C LEU A 214 22.64 5.80 13.40
N ASP A 215 23.92 5.98 13.77
CA ASP A 215 24.35 6.18 15.16
C ASP A 215 23.96 7.57 15.68
#